data_1defd15c8174bb58378bf1b717af3157
#
_entry.id   1defd15c8174bb58378bf1b717af3157
#
_cell.length_a   1.000
_cell.length_b   1.000
_cell.length_c   1.000
_cell.angle_alpha   90.00
_cell.angle_beta   90.00
_cell.angle_gamma   90.00
#
_symmetry.space_group_name_H-M   'P 1'
#
loop_
_entity.id
_entity.type
_entity.pdbx_description
1 polymer ?
#
loop_
_entity_poly.entity_id
_entity_poly.type
_entity_poly.pdbx_seq_one_letter_code
_entity_poly.pdbx_strand_id
1 'polypeptide(L)'
;MLLAVAVALLATGLPAFAVLMGVSALFATVGVLGGGIEYPLLTALPSRIIGLLETDLLQALPLYVFMGALLNRLPLADRLFRCGVALSERGGRHGGGAPALATLGLGALLAPMNGSVGASVAMLSRSVAPKLAAHGVPAAESTALVCVASTLGVVIPPSLVLILLGDAMMRAHTEAANVTKEMVRIVNTQDIFRGALVPAAMFLAQIGRAHV
;
A
#
# COMPACT_ATOMS: atom_id res chain seq x y z
N MET A 1 -21.81 -1.10 -11.12
CA MET A 1 -20.90 0.04 -10.88
C MET A 1 -19.43 -0.37 -10.95
N LEU A 2 -18.93 -1.28 -10.10
CA LEU A 2 -17.51 -1.68 -10.09
C LEU A 2 -16.98 -2.15 -11.45
N LEU A 3 -17.75 -2.95 -12.17
CA LEU A 3 -17.38 -3.46 -13.49
C LEU A 3 -17.30 -2.33 -14.53
N ALA A 4 -18.23 -1.36 -14.46
CA ALA A 4 -18.20 -0.17 -15.32
C ALA A 4 -16.97 0.70 -15.06
N VAL A 5 -16.57 0.87 -13.79
CA VAL A 5 -15.34 1.57 -13.41
C VAL A 5 -14.12 0.86 -13.96
N ALA A 6 -14.04 -0.48 -13.81
CA ALA A 6 -12.92 -1.26 -14.30
C ALA A 6 -12.78 -1.16 -15.84
N VAL A 7 -13.90 -1.29 -16.56
CA VAL A 7 -13.93 -1.16 -18.03
C VAL A 7 -13.53 0.26 -18.45
N ALA A 8 -14.07 1.29 -17.78
CA ALA A 8 -13.74 2.68 -18.08
C ALA A 8 -12.26 3.00 -17.83
N LEU A 9 -11.65 2.46 -16.75
CA LEU A 9 -10.23 2.61 -16.47
C LEU A 9 -9.35 1.99 -17.55
N LEU A 10 -9.72 0.78 -18.01
CA LEU A 10 -8.98 0.06 -19.04
C LEU A 10 -9.13 0.71 -20.43
N ALA A 11 -10.33 1.23 -20.74
CA ALA A 11 -10.64 1.78 -22.07
C ALA A 11 -10.14 3.20 -22.28
N THR A 12 -10.13 4.04 -21.23
CA THR A 12 -9.88 5.49 -21.39
C THR A 12 -8.45 5.91 -21.03
N GLY A 13 -7.72 5.14 -20.23
CA GLY A 13 -6.41 5.52 -19.71
C GLY A 13 -6.43 6.81 -18.84
N LEU A 14 -7.61 7.29 -18.45
CA LEU A 14 -7.77 8.45 -17.58
C LEU A 14 -7.33 8.13 -16.15
N PRO A 15 -6.94 9.16 -15.37
CA PRO A 15 -6.61 8.99 -13.97
C PRO A 15 -7.77 8.33 -13.19
N ALA A 16 -7.45 7.38 -12.33
CA ALA A 16 -8.46 6.60 -11.60
C ALA A 16 -9.48 7.45 -10.85
N PHE A 17 -9.06 8.58 -10.25
CA PHE A 17 -9.99 9.49 -9.55
C PHE A 17 -11.03 10.11 -10.48
N ALA A 18 -10.64 10.49 -11.70
CA ALA A 18 -11.54 11.09 -12.67
C ALA A 18 -12.60 10.08 -13.16
N VAL A 19 -12.15 8.83 -13.41
CA VAL A 19 -13.06 7.75 -13.80
C VAL A 19 -14.02 7.40 -12.66
N LEU A 20 -13.51 7.28 -11.43
CA LEU A 20 -14.34 7.00 -10.26
C LEU A 20 -15.41 8.08 -10.04
N MET A 21 -15.02 9.36 -10.09
CA MET A 21 -15.96 10.47 -9.96
C MET A 21 -16.97 10.50 -11.11
N GLY A 22 -16.51 10.36 -12.35
CA GLY A 22 -17.37 10.40 -13.53
C GLY A 22 -18.38 9.26 -13.58
N VAL A 23 -17.94 8.03 -13.35
CA VAL A 23 -18.85 6.86 -13.31
C VAL A 23 -19.82 6.96 -12.14
N SER A 24 -19.37 7.40 -10.96
CA SER A 24 -20.24 7.58 -9.80
C SER A 24 -21.32 8.64 -10.05
N ALA A 25 -20.95 9.78 -10.65
CA ALA A 25 -21.88 10.83 -11.02
C ALA A 25 -22.91 10.36 -12.06
N LEU A 26 -22.45 9.58 -13.06
CA LEU A 26 -23.30 9.01 -14.10
C LEU A 26 -24.32 8.03 -13.50
N PHE A 27 -23.90 7.13 -12.63
CA PHE A 27 -24.81 6.21 -11.95
C PHE A 27 -25.78 6.93 -11.01
N ALA A 28 -25.35 7.98 -10.33
CA ALA A 28 -26.21 8.80 -9.48
C ALA A 28 -27.28 9.51 -10.30
N THR A 29 -26.92 10.14 -11.43
CA THR A 29 -27.89 10.82 -12.31
C THR A 29 -28.88 9.85 -12.94
N VAL A 30 -28.42 8.72 -13.45
CA VAL A 30 -29.30 7.66 -14.00
C VAL A 30 -30.21 7.08 -12.90
N GLY A 31 -29.68 6.87 -11.70
CA GLY A 31 -30.45 6.37 -10.56
C GLY A 31 -31.57 7.31 -10.11
N VAL A 32 -31.31 8.63 -10.12
CA VAL A 32 -32.34 9.65 -9.80
C VAL A 32 -33.38 9.73 -10.91
N LEU A 33 -32.96 9.78 -12.17
CA LEU A 33 -33.90 9.83 -13.31
C LEU A 33 -34.74 8.56 -13.44
N GLY A 34 -34.19 7.40 -13.05
CA GLY A 34 -34.89 6.11 -13.03
C GLY A 34 -35.74 5.88 -11.78
N GLY A 35 -35.79 6.82 -10.83
CA GLY A 35 -36.56 6.69 -9.59
C GLY A 35 -35.99 5.67 -8.59
N GLY A 36 -34.78 5.14 -8.84
CA GLY A 36 -34.12 4.15 -7.97
C GLY A 36 -33.31 4.78 -6.84
N ILE A 37 -33.04 6.08 -6.90
CA ILE A 37 -32.30 6.83 -5.86
C ILE A 37 -33.14 8.04 -5.46
N GLU A 38 -33.42 8.15 -4.17
CA GLU A 38 -34.13 9.30 -3.62
C GLU A 38 -33.20 10.52 -3.54
N TYR A 39 -33.71 11.70 -3.91
CA TYR A 39 -32.98 12.97 -3.89
C TYR A 39 -32.30 13.28 -2.52
N PRO A 40 -32.91 12.97 -1.36
CA PRO A 40 -32.27 13.14 -0.06
C PRO A 40 -30.94 12.39 0.12
N LEU A 41 -30.72 11.32 -0.61
CA LEU A 41 -29.47 10.57 -0.57
C LEU A 41 -28.29 11.37 -1.18
N LEU A 42 -28.56 12.19 -2.20
CA LEU A 42 -27.56 13.09 -2.81
C LEU A 42 -27.26 14.29 -1.93
N THR A 43 -28.25 14.80 -1.19
CA THR A 43 -28.04 15.93 -0.27
C THR A 43 -27.24 15.52 0.98
N ALA A 44 -27.11 14.23 1.27
CA ALA A 44 -26.24 13.70 2.32
C ALA A 44 -24.75 13.62 1.92
N LEU A 45 -24.41 13.80 0.63
CA LEU A 45 -23.03 13.74 0.13
C LEU A 45 -22.09 14.76 0.82
N PRO A 46 -22.44 16.05 0.98
CA PRO A 46 -21.57 17.01 1.65
C PRO A 46 -21.23 16.61 3.09
N SER A 47 -22.23 16.18 3.86
CA SER A 47 -22.00 15.75 5.24
C SER A 47 -21.15 14.48 5.33
N ARG A 48 -21.29 13.57 4.38
CA ARG A 48 -20.44 12.39 4.28
C ARG A 48 -18.99 12.72 3.92
N ILE A 49 -18.78 13.67 3.00
CA ILE A 49 -17.44 14.15 2.64
C ILE A 49 -16.79 14.84 3.85
N ILE A 50 -17.51 15.70 4.55
CA ILE A 50 -17.01 16.36 5.76
C ILE A 50 -16.66 15.31 6.82
N GLY A 51 -17.55 14.37 7.10
CA GLY A 51 -17.29 13.29 8.06
C GLY A 51 -16.09 12.40 7.69
N LEU A 52 -15.83 12.21 6.39
CA LEU A 52 -14.61 11.54 5.95
C LEU A 52 -13.35 12.39 6.21
N LEU A 53 -13.40 13.69 5.94
CA LEU A 53 -12.28 14.61 6.16
C LEU A 53 -11.96 14.82 7.65
N GLU A 54 -12.95 14.67 8.52
CA GLU A 54 -12.78 14.74 9.97
C GLU A 54 -12.18 13.47 10.59
N THR A 55 -12.03 12.39 9.82
CA THR A 55 -11.39 11.18 10.33
C THR A 55 -9.88 11.39 10.48
N ASP A 56 -9.34 11.10 11.66
CA ASP A 56 -7.91 11.23 11.99
C ASP A 56 -7.00 10.52 10.98
N LEU A 57 -7.46 9.40 10.43
CA LEU A 57 -6.75 8.63 9.42
C LEU A 57 -6.56 9.38 8.10
N LEU A 58 -7.61 10.06 7.61
CA LEU A 58 -7.52 10.86 6.38
C LEU A 58 -6.67 12.11 6.58
N GLN A 59 -6.66 12.67 7.78
CA GLN A 59 -5.77 13.79 8.14
C GLN A 59 -4.30 13.35 8.20
N ALA A 60 -4.02 12.11 8.59
CA ALA A 60 -2.67 11.56 8.60
C ALA A 60 -2.12 11.25 7.19
N LEU A 61 -2.98 11.02 6.17
CA LEU A 61 -2.56 10.68 4.81
C LEU A 61 -1.60 11.70 4.17
N PRO A 62 -1.88 13.02 4.18
CA PRO A 62 -0.98 14.01 3.62
C PRO A 62 0.41 13.99 4.28
N LEU A 63 0.47 13.80 5.59
CA LEU A 63 1.73 13.69 6.33
C LEU A 63 2.50 12.43 5.94
N TYR A 64 1.78 11.33 5.73
CA TYR A 64 2.36 10.06 5.30
C TYR A 64 2.97 10.17 3.89
N VAL A 65 2.24 10.77 2.95
CA VAL A 65 2.72 11.04 1.59
C VAL A 65 3.90 12.01 1.61
N PHE A 66 3.84 13.07 2.43
CA PHE A 66 4.93 14.03 2.60
C PHE A 66 6.19 13.35 3.14
N MET A 67 6.07 12.51 4.16
CA MET A 67 7.18 11.74 4.71
C MET A 67 7.79 10.81 3.66
N GLY A 68 6.97 10.10 2.88
CA GLY A 68 7.44 9.26 1.77
C GLY A 68 8.18 10.06 0.70
N ALA A 69 7.64 11.24 0.31
CA ALA A 69 8.28 12.12 -0.64
C ALA A 69 9.62 12.68 -0.14
N LEU A 70 9.70 13.01 1.15
CA LEU A 70 10.94 13.47 1.79
C LEU A 70 12.00 12.36 1.81
N LEU A 71 11.62 11.16 2.22
CA LEU A 71 12.52 10.01 2.25
C LEU A 71 13.05 9.64 0.86
N ASN A 72 12.23 9.81 -0.19
CA ASN A 72 12.65 9.60 -1.57
C ASN A 72 13.67 10.64 -2.08
N ARG A 73 13.71 11.83 -1.49
CA ARG A 73 14.70 12.87 -1.84
C ARG A 73 16.02 12.73 -1.08
N LEU A 74 16.03 12.03 0.02
CA LEU A 74 17.23 11.79 0.82
C LEU A 74 18.01 10.59 0.28
N PRO A 75 19.36 10.57 0.39
CA PRO A 75 20.17 9.43 -0.04
C PRO A 75 20.08 8.23 0.95
N LEU A 76 18.89 8.06 1.57
CA LEU A 76 18.64 7.00 2.54
C LEU A 76 18.64 5.63 1.90
N ALA A 77 17.99 5.50 0.74
CA ALA A 77 17.96 4.24 0.00
C ALA A 77 19.40 3.73 -0.30
N ASP A 78 20.30 4.66 -0.64
CA ASP A 78 21.69 4.34 -0.93
C ASP A 78 22.49 3.88 0.28
N ARG A 79 22.28 4.56 1.40
CA ARG A 79 22.95 4.22 2.66
C ARG A 79 22.42 2.91 3.23
N LEU A 80 21.11 2.74 3.23
CA LEU A 80 20.46 1.53 3.71
C LEU A 80 20.80 0.32 2.86
N PHE A 81 20.88 0.46 1.53
CA PHE A 81 21.30 -0.61 0.64
C PHE A 81 22.71 -1.07 0.97
N ARG A 82 23.68 -0.14 1.06
CA ARG A 82 25.07 -0.45 1.41
C ARG A 82 25.19 -1.10 2.79
N CYS A 83 24.42 -0.60 3.75
CA CYS A 83 24.39 -1.16 5.10
C CYS A 83 23.81 -2.59 5.08
N GLY A 84 22.74 -2.81 4.31
CA GLY A 84 22.14 -4.12 4.13
C GLY A 84 23.05 -5.14 3.48
N VAL A 85 23.80 -4.75 2.44
CA VAL A 85 24.82 -5.60 1.79
C VAL A 85 25.91 -5.95 2.80
N ALA A 86 26.51 -4.95 3.47
CA ALA A 86 27.58 -5.18 4.45
C ALA A 86 27.14 -6.08 5.62
N LEU A 87 25.89 -5.95 6.06
CA LEU A 87 25.34 -6.79 7.13
C LEU A 87 25.14 -8.24 6.65
N SER A 88 24.65 -8.42 5.42
CA SER A 88 24.44 -9.73 4.81
C SER A 88 25.76 -10.47 4.56
N GLU A 89 26.79 -9.76 4.13
CA GLU A 89 28.14 -10.30 3.96
C GLU A 89 28.77 -10.75 5.28
N ARG A 90 28.57 -9.97 6.35
CA ARG A 90 28.99 -10.38 7.70
C ARG A 90 28.26 -11.64 8.19
N GLY A 91 27.04 -11.87 7.74
CA GLY A 91 26.25 -13.08 8.00
C GLY A 91 26.68 -14.29 7.15
N GLY A 92 27.80 -14.20 6.42
CA GLY A 92 28.35 -15.29 5.62
C GLY A 92 27.72 -15.44 4.22
N ARG A 93 26.93 -14.48 3.78
CA ARG A 93 26.30 -14.46 2.45
C ARG A 93 27.15 -13.62 1.51
N HIS A 94 27.72 -14.28 0.51
CA HIS A 94 28.57 -13.64 -0.48
C HIS A 94 27.95 -13.77 -1.89
N GLY A 95 28.36 -12.90 -2.82
CA GLY A 95 27.82 -12.90 -4.19
C GLY A 95 26.46 -12.26 -4.32
N GLY A 96 25.61 -12.77 -5.20
CA GLY A 96 24.29 -12.21 -5.53
C GLY A 96 23.27 -12.21 -4.38
N GLY A 97 23.42 -13.07 -3.39
CA GLY A 97 22.48 -13.17 -2.27
C GLY A 97 22.50 -11.96 -1.32
N ALA A 98 23.66 -11.33 -1.10
CA ALA A 98 23.78 -10.16 -0.23
C ALA A 98 23.00 -8.94 -0.78
N PRO A 99 23.17 -8.51 -2.05
CA PRO A 99 22.39 -7.43 -2.63
C PRO A 99 20.90 -7.76 -2.79
N ALA A 100 20.53 -9.03 -3.01
CA ALA A 100 19.15 -9.46 -3.05
C ALA A 100 18.43 -9.23 -1.70
N LEU A 101 19.05 -9.69 -0.61
CA LEU A 101 18.50 -9.47 0.74
C LEU A 101 18.48 -7.99 1.14
N ALA A 102 19.49 -7.22 0.76
CA ALA A 102 19.51 -5.77 0.98
C ALA A 102 18.34 -5.10 0.24
N THR A 103 18.00 -5.55 -0.97
CA THR A 103 16.85 -5.06 -1.74
C THR A 103 15.53 -5.39 -1.06
N LEU A 104 15.34 -6.63 -0.59
CA LEU A 104 14.15 -7.04 0.14
C LEU A 104 13.98 -6.27 1.45
N GLY A 105 15.09 -6.11 2.20
CA GLY A 105 15.06 -5.31 3.44
C GLY A 105 14.72 -3.84 3.19
N LEU A 106 15.27 -3.26 2.11
CA LEU A 106 14.96 -1.89 1.70
C LEU A 106 13.49 -1.75 1.28
N GLY A 107 12.98 -2.71 0.49
CA GLY A 107 11.58 -2.76 0.12
C GLY A 107 10.67 -2.85 1.35
N ALA A 108 11.00 -3.73 2.28
CA ALA A 108 10.26 -3.89 3.54
C ALA A 108 10.19 -2.59 4.36
N LEU A 109 11.25 -1.77 4.34
CA LEU A 109 11.34 -0.52 5.10
C LEU A 109 10.70 0.67 4.37
N LEU A 110 10.95 0.82 3.06
CA LEU A 110 10.57 2.03 2.33
C LEU A 110 9.27 1.89 1.54
N ALA A 111 8.93 0.68 1.05
CA ALA A 111 7.73 0.48 0.26
C ALA A 111 6.41 0.76 1.02
N PRO A 112 6.26 0.43 2.33
CA PRO A 112 5.08 0.79 3.09
C PRO A 112 4.80 2.28 3.10
N MET A 113 5.85 3.11 3.11
CA MET A 113 5.76 4.56 3.21
C MET A 113 5.31 5.23 1.90
N ASN A 114 5.43 4.55 0.76
CA ASN A 114 5.01 5.12 -0.52
C ASN A 114 3.49 5.01 -0.77
N GLY A 115 2.79 4.19 -0.01
CA GLY A 115 1.33 4.00 -0.15
C GLY A 115 0.86 3.37 -1.47
N SER A 116 1.78 3.16 -2.43
CA SER A 116 1.49 2.61 -3.76
C SER A 116 2.60 1.67 -4.21
N VAL A 117 2.21 0.48 -4.69
CA VAL A 117 3.16 -0.49 -5.27
C VAL A 117 3.86 0.10 -6.49
N GLY A 118 3.13 0.79 -7.37
CA GLY A 118 3.70 1.42 -8.57
C GLY A 118 4.75 2.48 -8.24
N ALA A 119 4.50 3.33 -7.24
CA ALA A 119 5.48 4.31 -6.76
C ALA A 119 6.72 3.63 -6.16
N SER A 120 6.53 2.54 -5.42
CA SER A 120 7.63 1.76 -4.85
C SER A 120 8.47 1.07 -5.93
N VAL A 121 7.84 0.49 -6.96
CA VAL A 121 8.55 -0.06 -8.13
C VAL A 121 9.37 1.02 -8.81
N ALA A 122 8.79 2.18 -9.10
CA ALA A 122 9.48 3.27 -9.75
C ALA A 122 10.68 3.78 -8.93
N MET A 123 10.52 3.89 -7.60
CA MET A 123 11.58 4.31 -6.69
C MET A 123 12.71 3.27 -6.62
N LEU A 124 12.39 2.01 -6.38
CA LEU A 124 13.38 0.93 -6.26
C LEU A 124 14.08 0.65 -7.58
N SER A 125 13.38 0.74 -8.72
CA SER A 125 14.01 0.61 -10.05
C SER A 125 15.07 1.67 -10.29
N ARG A 126 14.84 2.91 -9.87
CA ARG A 126 15.80 3.99 -10.04
C ARG A 126 16.97 3.92 -9.06
N SER A 127 16.73 3.52 -7.82
CA SER A 127 17.73 3.59 -6.75
C SER A 127 18.50 2.27 -6.55
N VAL A 128 17.88 1.12 -6.81
CA VAL A 128 18.44 -0.20 -6.47
C VAL A 128 18.83 -1.01 -7.69
N ALA A 129 18.05 -0.98 -8.78
CA ALA A 129 18.38 -1.79 -9.96
C ALA A 129 19.78 -1.53 -10.55
N PRO A 130 20.29 -0.29 -10.64
CA PRO A 130 21.67 -0.06 -11.10
C PRO A 130 22.72 -0.68 -10.18
N LYS A 131 22.44 -0.76 -8.89
CA LYS A 131 23.35 -1.36 -7.89
C LYS A 131 23.35 -2.88 -7.97
N LEU A 132 22.18 -3.49 -8.18
CA LEU A 132 22.08 -4.92 -8.43
C LEU A 132 22.89 -5.31 -9.67
N ALA A 133 22.77 -4.53 -10.75
CA ALA A 133 23.58 -4.73 -11.96
C ALA A 133 25.08 -4.60 -11.69
N ALA A 134 25.50 -3.62 -10.87
CA ALA A 134 26.90 -3.46 -10.48
C ALA A 134 27.44 -4.63 -9.64
N HIS A 135 26.56 -5.37 -8.95
CA HIS A 135 26.93 -6.60 -8.22
C HIS A 135 26.75 -7.87 -9.07
N GLY A 136 26.53 -7.74 -10.38
CA GLY A 136 26.43 -8.86 -11.31
C GLY A 136 25.09 -9.59 -11.30
N VAL A 137 24.05 -9.03 -10.67
CA VAL A 137 22.71 -9.62 -10.68
C VAL A 137 22.07 -9.45 -12.06
N PRO A 138 21.57 -10.54 -12.70
CA PRO A 138 20.92 -10.47 -14.01
C PRO A 138 19.73 -9.53 -14.03
N ALA A 139 19.46 -8.88 -15.16
CA ALA A 139 18.38 -7.91 -15.29
C ALA A 139 16.99 -8.50 -14.97
N ALA A 140 16.75 -9.74 -15.38
CA ALA A 140 15.48 -10.43 -15.08
C ALA A 140 15.28 -10.64 -13.58
N GLU A 141 16.31 -11.08 -12.88
CA GLU A 141 16.30 -11.29 -11.43
C GLU A 141 16.18 -9.94 -10.67
N SER A 142 16.93 -8.93 -11.11
CA SER A 142 16.83 -7.57 -10.58
C SER A 142 15.42 -7.01 -10.68
N THR A 143 14.75 -7.20 -11.83
CA THR A 143 13.38 -6.76 -12.05
C THR A 143 12.42 -7.52 -11.15
N ALA A 144 12.55 -8.83 -11.05
CA ALA A 144 11.73 -9.67 -10.18
C ALA A 144 11.89 -9.24 -8.70
N LEU A 145 13.11 -9.04 -8.23
CA LEU A 145 13.41 -8.57 -6.88
C LEU A 145 12.78 -7.21 -6.58
N VAL A 146 12.89 -6.27 -7.50
CA VAL A 146 12.28 -4.93 -7.34
C VAL A 146 10.75 -5.03 -7.26
N CYS A 147 10.13 -5.82 -8.14
CA CYS A 147 8.67 -6.01 -8.11
C CYS A 147 8.23 -6.65 -6.80
N VAL A 148 8.86 -7.72 -6.37
CA VAL A 148 8.54 -8.42 -5.13
C VAL A 148 8.79 -7.52 -3.92
N ALA A 149 9.95 -6.85 -3.84
CA ALA A 149 10.25 -5.93 -2.75
C ALA A 149 9.24 -4.78 -2.64
N SER A 150 8.71 -4.31 -3.77
CA SER A 150 7.69 -3.25 -3.81
C SER A 150 6.33 -3.73 -3.29
N THR A 151 5.95 -4.98 -3.53
CA THR A 151 4.69 -5.55 -3.03
C THR A 151 4.70 -5.80 -1.52
N LEU A 152 5.88 -6.01 -0.92
CA LEU A 152 6.02 -6.15 0.53
C LEU A 152 5.50 -4.93 1.29
N GLY A 153 5.57 -3.74 0.68
CA GLY A 153 5.06 -2.52 1.27
C GLY A 153 3.55 -2.50 1.56
N VAL A 154 2.78 -3.36 0.91
CA VAL A 154 1.35 -3.49 1.17
C VAL A 154 1.06 -4.35 2.41
N VAL A 155 1.92 -5.34 2.67
CA VAL A 155 1.70 -6.36 3.72
C VAL A 155 2.42 -6.03 5.02
N ILE A 156 3.53 -5.28 4.94
CA ILE A 156 4.36 -4.98 6.13
C ILE A 156 3.85 -3.72 6.84
N PRO A 157 3.53 -3.79 8.14
CA PRO A 157 3.22 -2.60 8.93
C PRO A 157 4.44 -1.65 9.08
N PRO A 158 4.23 -0.34 9.08
CA PRO A 158 3.01 0.42 8.90
C PRO A 158 2.68 0.66 7.42
N SER A 159 1.70 -0.04 6.89
CA SER A 159 1.23 0.10 5.50
C SER A 159 -0.04 0.92 5.46
N LEU A 160 -0.17 1.83 4.47
CA LEU A 160 -1.38 2.61 4.23
C LEU A 160 -2.60 1.70 3.99
N VAL A 161 -2.40 0.59 3.28
CA VAL A 161 -3.48 -0.38 3.00
C VAL A 161 -3.96 -1.04 4.29
N LEU A 162 -3.05 -1.44 5.17
CA LEU A 162 -3.41 -2.02 6.48
C LEU A 162 -4.08 -1.01 7.41
N ILE A 163 -3.69 0.26 7.32
CA ILE A 163 -4.33 1.35 8.07
C ILE A 163 -5.78 1.51 7.63
N LEU A 164 -6.02 1.62 6.32
CA LEU A 164 -7.38 1.76 5.76
C LEU A 164 -8.23 0.51 6.03
N LEU A 165 -7.64 -0.69 5.91
CA LEU A 165 -8.32 -1.93 6.26
C LEU A 165 -8.70 -1.97 7.74
N GLY A 166 -7.79 -1.55 8.61
CA GLY A 166 -8.04 -1.49 10.05
C GLY A 166 -9.19 -0.55 10.41
N ASP A 167 -9.23 0.63 9.80
CA ASP A 167 -10.32 1.60 9.98
C ASP A 167 -11.66 1.03 9.48
N ALA A 168 -11.68 0.44 8.29
CA ALA A 168 -12.89 -0.16 7.74
C ALA A 168 -13.41 -1.32 8.62
N MET A 169 -12.52 -2.18 9.11
CA MET A 169 -12.89 -3.29 10.00
C MET A 169 -13.37 -2.79 11.36
N MET A 170 -12.73 -1.79 11.93
CA MET A 170 -13.15 -1.18 13.20
C MET A 170 -14.56 -0.59 13.10
N ARG A 171 -14.86 0.15 12.02
CA ARG A 171 -16.20 0.72 11.78
C ARG A 171 -17.25 -0.37 11.60
N ALA A 172 -16.98 -1.35 10.74
CA ALA A 172 -17.91 -2.46 10.51
C ALA A 172 -18.17 -3.27 11.78
N HIS A 173 -17.14 -3.51 12.59
CA HIS A 173 -17.27 -4.22 13.86
C HIS A 173 -18.09 -3.42 14.88
N THR A 174 -17.84 -2.11 14.98
CA THR A 174 -18.60 -1.22 15.88
C THR A 174 -20.08 -1.15 15.48
N GLU A 175 -20.35 -1.07 14.18
CA GLU A 175 -21.71 -1.06 13.65
C GLU A 175 -22.42 -2.39 13.95
N ALA A 176 -21.77 -3.52 13.74
CA ALA A 176 -22.30 -4.85 14.07
C ALA A 176 -22.57 -5.00 15.57
N ALA A 177 -21.65 -4.58 16.44
CA ALA A 177 -21.81 -4.62 17.89
C ALA A 177 -23.00 -3.76 18.36
N ASN A 178 -23.21 -2.60 17.77
CA ASN A 178 -24.35 -1.74 18.07
C ASN A 178 -25.70 -2.37 17.68
N VAL A 179 -25.73 -3.13 16.58
CA VAL A 179 -26.95 -3.83 16.11
C VAL A 179 -27.23 -5.05 16.98
N THR A 180 -26.21 -5.84 17.29
CA THR A 180 -26.38 -7.10 18.07
C THR A 180 -26.49 -6.85 19.57
N LYS A 181 -26.13 -5.64 20.05
CA LYS A 181 -26.06 -5.26 21.48
C LYS A 181 -25.16 -6.20 22.31
N GLU A 182 -24.24 -6.90 21.65
CA GLU A 182 -23.26 -7.74 22.35
C GLU A 182 -22.06 -6.89 22.79
N MET A 183 -21.63 -7.09 24.04
CA MET A 183 -20.39 -6.51 24.55
C MET A 183 -19.19 -7.27 24.00
N VAL A 184 -18.81 -7.00 22.76
CA VAL A 184 -17.63 -7.60 22.13
C VAL A 184 -16.46 -6.64 22.21
N ARG A 185 -15.24 -7.16 22.36
CA ARG A 185 -14.03 -6.35 22.32
C ARG A 185 -13.93 -5.60 20.99
N ILE A 186 -13.78 -4.29 21.05
CA ILE A 186 -13.63 -3.44 19.85
C ILE A 186 -12.31 -3.80 19.16
N VAL A 187 -12.41 -4.13 17.86
CA VAL A 187 -11.23 -4.37 17.01
C VAL A 187 -10.55 -3.03 16.76
N ASN A 188 -9.23 -2.97 16.96
CA ASN A 188 -8.44 -1.77 16.75
C ASN A 188 -7.48 -1.99 15.55
N THR A 189 -7.04 -0.90 14.90
CA THR A 189 -6.03 -0.92 13.83
C THR A 189 -4.74 -1.62 14.26
N GLN A 190 -4.37 -1.53 15.54
CA GLN A 190 -3.21 -2.27 16.09
C GLN A 190 -3.38 -3.80 16.05
N ASP A 191 -4.60 -4.30 16.18
CA ASP A 191 -4.85 -5.74 16.09
C ASP A 191 -4.61 -6.24 14.66
N ILE A 192 -4.97 -5.42 13.66
CA ILE A 192 -4.68 -5.71 12.25
C ILE A 192 -3.18 -5.71 11.99
N PHE A 193 -2.43 -4.74 12.53
CA PHE A 193 -0.98 -4.71 12.40
C PHE A 193 -0.31 -5.93 13.04
N ARG A 194 -0.72 -6.32 14.24
CA ARG A 194 -0.22 -7.54 14.90
C ARG A 194 -0.55 -8.80 14.09
N GLY A 195 -1.77 -8.88 13.55
CA GLY A 195 -2.18 -9.98 12.69
C GLY A 195 -1.39 -10.07 11.39
N ALA A 196 -1.00 -8.92 10.82
CA ALA A 196 -0.23 -8.85 9.58
C ALA A 196 1.26 -9.19 9.77
N LEU A 197 1.83 -9.06 10.97
CA LEU A 197 3.25 -9.31 11.22
C LEU A 197 3.67 -10.75 10.91
N VAL A 198 2.87 -11.74 11.29
CA VAL A 198 3.20 -13.16 11.07
C VAL A 198 3.20 -13.51 9.58
N PRO A 199 2.14 -13.22 8.80
CA PRO A 199 2.16 -13.42 7.36
C PRO A 199 3.30 -12.66 6.67
N ALA A 200 3.55 -11.39 7.05
CA ALA A 200 4.63 -10.60 6.49
C ALA A 200 6.01 -11.23 6.72
N ALA A 201 6.26 -11.72 7.95
CA ALA A 201 7.50 -12.41 8.28
C ALA A 201 7.65 -13.73 7.51
N MET A 202 6.55 -14.48 7.32
CA MET A 202 6.57 -15.70 6.52
C MET A 202 6.91 -15.42 5.05
N PHE A 203 6.30 -14.40 4.45
CA PHE A 203 6.60 -13.97 3.08
C PHE A 203 8.07 -13.53 2.94
N LEU A 204 8.57 -12.70 3.85
CA LEU A 204 9.98 -12.29 3.86
C LEU A 204 10.93 -13.48 3.96
N ALA A 205 10.65 -14.43 4.84
CA ALA A 205 11.48 -15.62 5.02
C ALA A 205 11.44 -16.52 3.78
N GLN A 206 10.28 -16.70 3.15
CA GLN A 206 10.12 -17.52 1.97
C GLN A 206 10.84 -16.92 0.76
N ILE A 207 10.66 -15.62 0.52
CA ILE A 207 11.33 -14.91 -0.58
C ILE A 207 12.84 -14.85 -0.34
N GLY A 208 13.27 -14.57 0.89
CA GLY A 208 14.67 -14.57 1.26
C GLY A 208 15.36 -15.91 1.02
N ARG A 209 14.66 -17.04 1.23
CA ARG A 209 15.18 -18.39 0.94
C ARG A 209 15.29 -18.70 -0.54
N ALA A 210 14.39 -18.17 -1.35
CA ALA A 210 14.37 -18.40 -2.80
C ALA A 210 15.53 -17.69 -3.54
N HIS A 211 16.17 -16.69 -2.89
CA HIS A 211 17.20 -15.82 -3.48
C HIS A 211 18.55 -15.97 -2.77
N VAL A 212 18.71 -16.97 -1.96
CA VAL A 212 19.93 -17.38 -1.25
C VAL A 212 20.32 -18.79 -1.66
#